data_199cd864849137fe2e0d0e509eb92770
#
_entry.id   199cd864849137fe2e0d0e509eb92770
#
_cell.length_a   1.000
_cell.length_b   1.000
_cell.length_c   1.000
_cell.angle_alpha   90.00
_cell.angle_beta   90.00
_cell.angle_gamma   90.00
#
_symmetry.space_group_name_H-M   'P 1'
#
loop_
_entity.id
_entity.type
_entity.pdbx_description
1 polymer ?
#
loop_
_entity_poly.entity_id
_entity_poly.type
_entity_poly.pdbx_seq_one_letter_code
_entity_poly.pdbx_strand_id
1 'polypeptide(L)'
;ISDIPQLIAIEHSANQAFAQIPQLKWLAESAVMSSDQHLDLIQNHDAFVAVNAKNHAIGFLYAEKQAQDLYIIELDVAAEYQQQGIGHQLMTYTLDFARQQGFQAVTLTTFIDVAWNRPFYEKLGFKQLNV
;
A
#
# COMPACT_ATOMS: atom_id res chain seq x y z
N ILE A 1 15.56 -2.73 -5.60
CA ILE A 1 15.55 -3.30 -6.96
C ILE A 1 15.68 -4.82 -6.91
N SER A 2 16.59 -5.35 -6.10
CA SER A 2 16.71 -6.80 -5.92
C SER A 2 15.49 -7.44 -5.28
N ASP A 3 14.62 -6.63 -4.66
CA ASP A 3 13.41 -7.11 -3.98
C ASP A 3 12.19 -7.18 -4.91
N ILE A 4 12.29 -6.74 -6.17
CA ILE A 4 11.15 -6.67 -7.08
C ILE A 4 10.40 -8.00 -7.19
N PRO A 5 11.05 -9.17 -7.34
CA PRO A 5 10.31 -10.44 -7.37
C PRO A 5 9.49 -10.67 -6.11
N GLN A 6 10.02 -10.29 -4.93
CA GLN A 6 9.28 -10.40 -3.68
C GLN A 6 8.10 -9.43 -3.63
N LEU A 7 8.25 -8.21 -4.17
CA LEU A 7 7.19 -7.22 -4.20
C LEU A 7 6.03 -7.69 -5.09
N ILE A 8 6.33 -8.31 -6.22
CA ILE A 8 5.32 -8.89 -7.10
C ILE A 8 4.55 -10.00 -6.37
N ALA A 9 5.28 -10.86 -5.65
CA ALA A 9 4.66 -11.94 -4.88
C ALA A 9 3.76 -11.39 -3.77
N ILE A 10 4.17 -10.30 -3.10
CA ILE A 10 3.38 -9.63 -2.07
C ILE A 10 2.08 -9.09 -2.66
N GLU A 11 2.16 -8.42 -3.80
CA GLU A 11 0.99 -7.86 -4.46
C GLU A 11 0.00 -8.95 -4.83
N HIS A 12 0.47 -10.03 -5.41
CA HIS A 12 -0.38 -11.18 -5.75
C HIS A 12 -1.03 -11.77 -4.50
N SER A 13 -0.26 -11.96 -3.44
CA SER A 13 -0.75 -12.48 -2.15
C SER A 13 -1.82 -11.57 -1.55
N ALA A 14 -1.59 -10.25 -1.55
CA ALA A 14 -2.53 -9.29 -1.01
C ALA A 14 -3.85 -9.28 -1.79
N ASN A 15 -3.78 -9.40 -3.11
CA ASN A 15 -4.97 -9.41 -3.97
C ASN A 15 -5.88 -10.61 -3.67
N GLN A 16 -5.33 -11.73 -3.19
CA GLN A 16 -6.13 -12.90 -2.86
C GLN A 16 -7.14 -12.63 -1.74
N ALA A 17 -6.90 -11.63 -0.90
CA ALA A 17 -7.84 -11.26 0.15
C ALA A 17 -9.21 -10.82 -0.43
N PHE A 18 -9.23 -10.28 -1.64
CA PHE A 18 -10.45 -9.84 -2.29
C PHE A 18 -11.32 -11.00 -2.78
N ALA A 19 -10.77 -12.21 -2.89
CA ALA A 19 -11.52 -13.39 -3.31
C ALA A 19 -12.69 -13.72 -2.36
N GLN A 20 -12.63 -13.26 -1.11
CA GLN A 20 -13.66 -13.48 -0.11
C GLN A 20 -14.85 -12.53 -0.27
N ILE A 21 -14.75 -11.51 -1.12
CA ILE A 21 -15.79 -10.52 -1.35
C ILE A 21 -16.28 -10.70 -2.78
N PRO A 22 -17.52 -11.21 -2.99
CA PRO A 22 -18.01 -11.54 -4.34
C PRO A 22 -17.91 -10.38 -5.34
N GLN A 23 -18.18 -9.14 -4.92
CA GLN A 23 -18.14 -7.97 -5.79
C GLN A 23 -16.72 -7.61 -6.21
N LEU A 24 -15.71 -8.08 -5.48
CA LEU A 24 -14.31 -7.72 -5.70
C LEU A 24 -13.45 -8.92 -6.08
N LYS A 25 -14.08 -10.08 -6.32
CA LYS A 25 -13.35 -11.30 -6.66
C LYS A 25 -12.46 -11.11 -7.88
N TRP A 26 -12.90 -10.29 -8.82
CA TRP A 26 -12.12 -10.00 -10.03
C TRP A 26 -10.76 -9.38 -9.73
N LEU A 27 -10.62 -8.67 -8.59
CA LEU A 27 -9.33 -8.09 -8.18
C LEU A 27 -8.33 -9.17 -7.79
N ALA A 28 -8.81 -10.27 -7.19
CA ALA A 28 -7.94 -11.39 -6.82
C ALA A 28 -7.35 -12.09 -8.07
N GLU A 29 -8.05 -11.97 -9.19
CA GLU A 29 -7.65 -12.57 -10.47
C GLU A 29 -6.97 -11.56 -11.38
N SER A 30 -6.87 -10.28 -10.97
CA SER A 30 -6.24 -9.24 -11.75
C SER A 30 -4.73 -9.43 -11.84
N ALA A 31 -4.15 -9.01 -12.95
CA ALA A 31 -2.71 -9.02 -13.13
C ALA A 31 -2.07 -8.04 -12.15
N VAL A 32 -0.99 -8.47 -11.51
CA VAL A 32 -0.17 -7.59 -10.66
C VAL A 32 0.70 -6.70 -11.54
N MET A 33 1.29 -5.66 -10.95
CA MET A 33 2.22 -4.80 -11.67
C MET A 33 3.41 -5.61 -12.19
N SER A 34 3.92 -5.23 -13.35
CA SER A 34 5.11 -5.85 -13.94
C SER A 34 6.37 -5.42 -13.19
N SER A 35 7.47 -6.13 -13.44
CA SER A 35 8.80 -5.74 -12.91
C SER A 35 9.15 -4.31 -13.32
N ASP A 36 8.85 -3.93 -14.56
CA ASP A 36 9.16 -2.58 -15.05
C ASP A 36 8.35 -1.51 -14.35
N GLN A 37 7.08 -1.79 -14.03
CA GLN A 37 6.25 -0.87 -13.26
C GLN A 37 6.76 -0.69 -11.85
N HIS A 38 7.16 -1.77 -11.17
CA HIS A 38 7.78 -1.68 -9.85
C HIS A 38 9.08 -0.89 -9.90
N LEU A 39 9.91 -1.15 -10.91
CA LEU A 39 11.18 -0.44 -11.07
C LEU A 39 10.96 1.07 -11.25
N ASP A 40 9.99 1.45 -12.08
CA ASP A 40 9.65 2.85 -12.29
C ASP A 40 9.22 3.54 -11.00
N LEU A 41 8.36 2.89 -10.23
CA LEU A 41 7.88 3.44 -8.95
C LEU A 41 9.01 3.59 -7.93
N ILE A 42 9.93 2.62 -7.88
CA ILE A 42 11.07 2.69 -6.96
C ILE A 42 12.04 3.81 -7.35
N GLN A 43 12.31 3.97 -8.64
CA GLN A 43 13.30 4.94 -9.12
C GLN A 43 12.77 6.37 -9.18
N ASN A 44 11.48 6.56 -9.47
CA ASN A 44 10.94 7.89 -9.77
C ASN A 44 9.95 8.41 -8.73
N HIS A 45 9.58 7.60 -7.75
CA HIS A 45 8.63 7.98 -6.70
C HIS A 45 9.14 7.51 -5.35
N ASP A 46 8.37 7.75 -4.30
CA ASP A 46 8.72 7.32 -2.95
C ASP A 46 8.27 5.88 -2.73
N ALA A 47 9.17 5.05 -2.23
CA ALA A 47 8.92 3.64 -1.99
C ALA A 47 9.43 3.25 -0.60
N PHE A 48 8.59 2.55 0.17
CA PHE A 48 8.93 2.04 1.49
C PHE A 48 8.64 0.55 1.53
N VAL A 49 9.51 -0.21 2.17
CA VAL A 49 9.39 -1.67 2.23
C VAL A 49 9.52 -2.11 3.69
N ALA A 50 8.59 -2.94 4.14
CA ALA A 50 8.69 -3.62 5.43
C ALA A 50 9.37 -4.97 5.23
N VAL A 51 10.31 -5.29 6.10
CA VAL A 51 11.05 -6.56 6.04
C VAL A 51 10.89 -7.32 7.35
N ASN A 52 10.99 -8.66 7.28
CA ASN A 52 10.97 -9.50 8.47
C ASN A 52 12.38 -9.61 9.09
N ALA A 53 12.51 -10.43 10.15
CA ALA A 53 13.78 -10.62 10.85
C ALA A 53 14.89 -11.20 9.95
N LYS A 54 14.51 -11.86 8.85
CA LYS A 54 15.44 -12.43 7.88
C LYS A 54 15.73 -11.48 6.71
N ASN A 55 15.29 -10.23 6.82
CA ASN A 55 15.45 -9.18 5.80
C ASN A 55 14.72 -9.49 4.48
N HIS A 56 13.66 -10.28 4.54
CA HIS A 56 12.79 -10.53 3.39
C HIS A 56 11.64 -9.52 3.37
N ALA A 57 11.31 -9.00 2.19
CA ALA A 57 10.20 -8.05 2.05
C ALA A 57 8.87 -8.76 2.35
N ILE A 58 8.05 -8.13 3.19
CA ILE A 58 6.73 -8.64 3.58
C ILE A 58 5.60 -7.65 3.33
N GLY A 59 5.92 -6.41 2.99
CA GLY A 59 4.95 -5.39 2.63
C GLY A 59 5.65 -4.23 1.96
N PHE A 60 4.89 -3.42 1.22
CA PHE A 60 5.44 -2.23 0.58
C PHE A 60 4.39 -1.15 0.44
N LEU A 61 4.87 0.08 0.25
CA LEU A 61 4.02 1.24 0.00
C LEU A 61 4.70 2.11 -1.04
N TYR A 62 3.95 2.50 -2.07
CA TYR A 62 4.40 3.48 -3.04
C TYR A 62 3.57 4.76 -2.91
N ALA A 63 4.23 5.91 -3.05
CA ALA A 63 3.58 7.20 -2.99
C ALA A 63 4.18 8.14 -4.03
N GLU A 64 3.39 9.11 -4.48
CA GLU A 64 3.86 10.11 -5.42
C GLU A 64 3.43 11.51 -4.99
N LYS A 65 4.26 12.49 -5.33
CA LYS A 65 3.95 13.89 -5.07
C LYS A 65 2.91 14.38 -6.07
N GLN A 66 1.80 14.90 -5.57
CA GLN A 66 0.75 15.52 -6.38
C GLN A 66 0.50 16.93 -5.84
N ALA A 67 1.01 17.93 -6.54
CA ALA A 67 0.99 19.32 -6.09
C ALA A 67 1.65 19.45 -4.71
N GLN A 68 0.90 19.79 -3.66
CA GLN A 68 1.42 19.95 -2.31
C GLN A 68 1.08 18.75 -1.42
N ASP A 69 0.47 17.71 -2.00
CA ASP A 69 0.04 16.52 -1.28
C ASP A 69 0.88 15.31 -1.67
N LEU A 70 0.93 14.33 -0.79
CA LEU A 70 1.51 13.02 -1.08
C LEU A 70 0.38 12.03 -1.30
N TYR A 71 0.31 11.45 -2.50
CA TYR A 71 -0.72 10.49 -2.86
C TYR A 71 -0.17 9.07 -2.71
N ILE A 72 -0.86 8.23 -1.94
CA ILE A 72 -0.49 6.82 -1.79
C ILE A 72 -1.04 6.06 -2.99
N ILE A 73 -0.12 5.51 -3.79
CA ILE A 73 -0.46 4.76 -5.01
C ILE A 73 -0.86 3.34 -4.66
N GLU A 74 -0.10 2.70 -3.78
CA GLU A 74 -0.25 1.28 -3.48
C GLU A 74 0.22 1.01 -2.05
N LEU A 75 -0.50 0.15 -1.34
CA LEU A 75 -0.09 -0.40 -0.04
C LEU A 75 -0.48 -1.86 -0.02
N ASP A 76 0.49 -2.74 0.02
CA ASP A 76 0.24 -4.18 0.08
C ASP A 76 1.06 -4.82 1.20
N VAL A 77 0.44 -5.79 1.88
CA VAL A 77 1.09 -6.66 2.86
C VAL A 77 0.77 -8.10 2.49
N ALA A 78 1.80 -8.96 2.49
CA ALA A 78 1.60 -10.37 2.17
C ALA A 78 0.52 -10.97 3.08
N ALA A 79 -0.33 -11.83 2.51
CA ALA A 79 -1.50 -12.36 3.23
C ALA A 79 -1.15 -12.99 4.57
N GLU A 80 -0.03 -13.73 4.63
CA GLU A 80 0.43 -14.40 5.85
C GLU A 80 0.90 -13.44 6.95
N TYR A 81 1.15 -12.18 6.61
CA TYR A 81 1.59 -11.14 7.54
C TYR A 81 0.51 -10.09 7.82
N GLN A 82 -0.67 -10.23 7.25
CA GLN A 82 -1.76 -9.29 7.50
C GLN A 82 -2.27 -9.41 8.94
N GLN A 83 -2.90 -8.33 9.43
CA GLN A 83 -3.43 -8.21 10.79
C GLN A 83 -2.36 -8.28 11.89
N GLN A 84 -1.10 -7.99 11.54
CA GLN A 84 0.01 -7.92 12.49
C GLN A 84 0.55 -6.50 12.67
N GLY A 85 -0.16 -5.50 12.14
CA GLY A 85 0.22 -4.10 12.28
C GLY A 85 1.24 -3.61 11.26
N ILE A 86 1.61 -4.41 10.26
CA ILE A 86 2.63 -4.02 9.27
C ILE A 86 2.12 -2.91 8.38
N GLY A 87 0.87 -3.00 7.90
CA GLY A 87 0.26 -1.92 7.12
C GLY A 87 0.18 -0.63 7.91
N HIS A 88 -0.17 -0.72 9.19
CA HIS A 88 -0.20 0.44 10.10
C HIS A 88 1.19 1.06 10.24
N GLN A 89 2.24 0.24 10.38
CA GLN A 89 3.61 0.74 10.49
C GLN A 89 4.06 1.44 9.21
N LEU A 90 3.76 0.87 8.04
CA LEU A 90 4.08 1.49 6.76
C LEU A 90 3.37 2.82 6.60
N MET A 91 2.10 2.89 6.97
CA MET A 91 1.33 4.13 6.90
C MET A 91 1.85 5.17 7.87
N THR A 92 2.14 4.79 9.11
CA THR A 92 2.67 5.71 10.12
C THR A 92 4.01 6.28 9.67
N TYR A 93 4.89 5.44 9.14
CA TYR A 93 6.16 5.90 8.59
C TYR A 93 5.96 6.90 7.45
N THR A 94 5.02 6.62 6.57
CA THR A 94 4.72 7.50 5.43
C THR A 94 4.15 8.84 5.89
N LEU A 95 3.27 8.84 6.89
CA LEU A 95 2.71 10.08 7.45
C LEU A 95 3.80 10.93 8.09
N ASP A 96 4.74 10.32 8.82
CA ASP A 96 5.89 11.03 9.41
C ASP A 96 6.80 11.57 8.32
N PHE A 97 7.07 10.81 7.28
CA PHE A 97 7.83 11.25 6.13
C PHE A 97 7.19 12.48 5.47
N ALA A 98 5.89 12.42 5.24
CA ALA A 98 5.14 13.51 4.62
C ALA A 98 5.23 14.79 5.46
N ARG A 99 5.12 14.64 6.78
CA ARG A 99 5.21 15.77 7.72
C ARG A 99 6.60 16.39 7.68
N GLN A 100 7.65 15.56 7.66
CA GLN A 100 9.03 16.03 7.60
C GLN A 100 9.35 16.72 6.28
N GLN A 101 8.76 16.27 5.19
CA GLN A 101 8.99 16.86 3.87
C GLN A 101 8.10 18.08 3.58
N GLY A 102 7.19 18.41 4.49
CA GLY A 102 6.36 19.59 4.37
C GLY A 102 5.13 19.42 3.47
N PHE A 103 4.69 18.21 3.21
CA PHE A 103 3.44 17.98 2.47
C PHE A 103 2.25 18.47 3.30
N GLN A 104 1.25 19.03 2.61
CA GLN A 104 0.05 19.55 3.27
C GLN A 104 -0.92 18.44 3.68
N ALA A 105 -0.99 17.37 2.89
CA ALA A 105 -1.90 16.26 3.15
C ALA A 105 -1.35 14.96 2.55
N VAL A 106 -1.83 13.84 3.07
CA VAL A 106 -1.63 12.52 2.48
C VAL A 106 -3.00 12.04 2.02
N THR A 107 -3.09 11.66 0.75
CA THR A 107 -4.35 11.23 0.13
C THR A 107 -4.23 9.82 -0.41
N LEU A 108 -5.37 9.14 -0.55
CA LEU A 108 -5.43 7.81 -1.15
C LEU A 108 -6.82 7.54 -1.68
N THR A 109 -6.93 6.51 -2.51
CA THR A 109 -8.21 5.98 -2.98
C THR A 109 -8.34 4.53 -2.52
N THR A 110 -9.52 4.15 -2.00
CA THR A 110 -9.77 2.78 -1.55
C THR A 110 -11.22 2.40 -1.79
N PHE A 111 -11.50 1.09 -1.73
CA PHE A 111 -12.85 0.57 -1.87
C PHE A 111 -13.59 0.66 -0.53
N ILE A 112 -14.69 1.40 -0.49
CA ILE A 112 -15.48 1.57 0.74
C ILE A 112 -16.23 0.30 1.14
N ASP A 113 -16.47 -0.61 0.19
CA ASP A 113 -17.19 -1.86 0.43
C ASP A 113 -16.31 -2.95 1.05
N VAL A 114 -14.99 -2.70 1.17
CA VAL A 114 -14.08 -3.62 1.83
C VAL A 114 -14.11 -3.34 3.33
N ALA A 115 -14.69 -4.27 4.09
CA ALA A 115 -15.05 -4.04 5.51
C ALA A 115 -13.87 -3.63 6.38
N TRP A 116 -12.64 -4.08 6.08
CA TRP A 116 -11.46 -3.77 6.90
C TRP A 116 -10.75 -2.47 6.50
N ASN A 117 -11.04 -1.89 5.31
CA ASN A 117 -10.32 -0.72 4.84
C ASN A 117 -10.71 0.54 5.61
N ARG A 118 -11.99 0.82 5.74
CA ARG A 118 -12.45 2.06 6.37
C ARG A 118 -11.99 2.20 7.82
N PRO A 119 -12.18 1.19 8.70
CA PRO A 119 -11.67 1.30 10.07
C PRO A 119 -10.16 1.45 10.13
N PHE A 120 -9.43 0.77 9.25
CA PHE A 120 -7.97 0.86 9.18
C PHE A 120 -7.52 2.31 8.95
N TYR A 121 -8.09 2.96 7.92
CA TYR A 121 -7.68 4.32 7.58
C TYR A 121 -8.22 5.35 8.56
N GLU A 122 -9.41 5.16 9.11
CA GLU A 122 -9.96 6.07 10.11
C GLU A 122 -9.11 6.11 11.38
N LYS A 123 -8.57 4.99 11.83
CA LYS A 123 -7.65 4.94 12.99
C LYS A 123 -6.39 5.75 12.75
N LEU A 124 -5.97 5.91 11.51
CA LEU A 124 -4.81 6.70 11.13
C LEU A 124 -5.12 8.18 10.95
N GLY A 125 -6.37 8.57 11.12
CA GLY A 125 -6.80 9.96 10.99
C GLY A 125 -7.30 10.36 9.62
N PHE A 126 -7.47 9.42 8.70
CA PHE A 126 -8.01 9.70 7.37
C PHE A 126 -9.52 9.94 7.45
N LYS A 127 -9.99 10.86 6.61
CA LYS A 127 -11.41 11.17 6.49
C LYS A 127 -11.85 10.91 5.06
N GLN A 128 -13.03 10.33 4.91
CA GLN A 128 -13.64 10.11 3.60
C GLN A 128 -14.04 11.45 2.99
N LEU A 129 -13.67 11.66 1.73
CA LEU A 129 -14.10 12.83 0.97
C LEU A 129 -15.32 12.47 0.14
N ASN A 130 -16.31 13.31 0.18
CA ASN A 130 -17.50 13.21 -0.66
C ASN A 130 -17.24 13.99 -1.94
N VAL A 131 -17.12 13.28 -3.04
CA VAL A 131 -16.90 13.88 -4.35
C VAL A 131 -18.09 13.67 -5.28
#